data_feeff66ffd30d1349eb35d4b42af846d
#
_entry.id   feeff66ffd30d1349eb35d4b42af846d
#
_cell.length_a   1.000
_cell.length_b   1.000
_cell.length_c   1.000
_cell.angle_alpha   90.00
_cell.angle_beta   90.00
_cell.angle_gamma   90.00
#
_symmetry.space_group_name_H-M   'P 1'
#
loop_
_entity.id
_entity.type
_entity.pdbx_description
1 polymer ?
#
loop_
_entity_poly.entity_id
_entity_poly.type
_entity_poly.pdbx_seq_one_letter_code
_entity_poly.pdbx_strand_id
1 'polypeptide(L)'
;MSEFATVPIAVLGGSGAYNLLATHALGKEKHCQAIETPYGKSAPIHHFSFKNLDFLFLSRHGENDYSLTAPFVNYRANIHALKQHGVERVIAWSGPGIINTLFKPGDFVVPHDIIDETKN
;
A
#
# COMPACT_ATOMS: atom_id res chain seq x y z
N MET A 1 -8.94 1.18 -21.63
CA MET A 1 -9.80 1.76 -20.57
C MET A 1 -9.58 0.97 -19.29
N SER A 2 -9.33 1.64 -18.19
CA SER A 2 -9.26 0.97 -16.89
C SER A 2 -10.66 0.55 -16.46
N GLU A 3 -10.87 -0.73 -16.18
CA GLU A 3 -12.13 -1.24 -15.62
C GLU A 3 -12.27 -0.96 -14.12
N PHE A 4 -11.25 -0.35 -13.52
CA PHE A 4 -11.33 0.05 -12.12
C PHE A 4 -12.32 1.20 -11.96
N ALA A 5 -13.25 1.04 -11.04
CA ALA A 5 -14.02 2.17 -10.55
C ALA A 5 -13.09 3.19 -9.89
N THR A 6 -13.47 4.46 -9.93
CA THR A 6 -12.78 5.50 -9.18
C THR A 6 -12.97 5.25 -7.68
N VAL A 7 -11.87 5.08 -6.94
CA VAL A 7 -11.88 4.83 -5.51
C VAL A 7 -10.98 5.85 -4.82
N PRO A 8 -11.53 6.69 -3.93
CA PRO A 8 -10.79 7.83 -3.39
C PRO A 8 -9.75 7.47 -2.31
N ILE A 9 -9.80 6.25 -1.77
CA ILE A 9 -8.94 5.82 -0.67
C ILE A 9 -8.08 4.64 -1.10
N ALA A 10 -6.78 4.70 -0.80
CA ALA A 10 -5.88 3.57 -0.95
C ALA A 10 -5.07 3.32 0.32
N VAL A 11 -4.76 2.05 0.56
CA VAL A 11 -3.86 1.61 1.62
C VAL A 11 -2.59 1.05 0.98
N LEU A 12 -1.45 1.63 1.35
CA LEU A 12 -0.12 1.13 1.01
C LEU A 12 0.39 0.28 2.16
N GLY A 13 0.37 -1.04 1.96
CA GLY A 13 0.86 -1.99 2.95
C GLY A 13 2.37 -2.12 2.95
N GLY A 14 3.00 -1.96 4.10
CA GLY A 14 4.42 -2.20 4.33
C GLY A 14 4.75 -3.63 4.72
N SER A 15 5.77 -3.81 5.55
CA SER A 15 6.23 -5.13 6.00
C SER A 15 5.11 -5.93 6.66
N GLY A 16 4.93 -7.16 6.23
CA GLY A 16 3.90 -8.06 6.75
C GLY A 16 2.49 -7.85 6.18
N ALA A 17 2.26 -6.80 5.39
CA ALA A 17 0.94 -6.51 4.84
C ALA A 17 0.43 -7.60 3.89
N TYR A 18 1.31 -8.36 3.24
CA TYR A 18 0.94 -9.50 2.41
C TYR A 18 0.15 -10.58 3.19
N ASN A 19 0.33 -10.67 4.50
CA ASN A 19 -0.45 -11.59 5.33
C ASN A 19 -1.95 -11.25 5.34
N LEU A 20 -2.30 -9.98 5.17
CA LEU A 20 -3.70 -9.56 5.09
C LEU A 20 -4.37 -10.09 3.82
N LEU A 21 -3.63 -10.19 2.72
CA LEU A 21 -4.11 -10.82 1.49
C LEU A 21 -4.31 -12.32 1.70
N ALA A 22 -3.31 -13.01 2.26
CA ALA A 22 -3.34 -14.45 2.49
C ALA A 22 -4.46 -14.89 3.45
N THR A 23 -4.80 -14.06 4.41
CA THR A 23 -5.86 -14.36 5.42
C THR A 23 -7.25 -13.89 5.01
N HIS A 24 -7.39 -13.27 3.84
CA HIS A 24 -8.64 -12.66 3.36
C HIS A 24 -9.27 -11.66 4.35
N ALA A 25 -8.41 -10.97 5.12
CA ALA A 25 -8.84 -10.06 6.18
C ALA A 25 -9.39 -8.72 5.65
N LEU A 26 -9.15 -8.41 4.36
CA LEU A 26 -9.47 -7.10 3.76
C LEU A 26 -10.89 -7.01 3.18
N GLY A 27 -11.70 -8.04 3.33
CA GLY A 27 -13.06 -8.08 2.78
C GLY A 27 -13.13 -8.76 1.41
N LYS A 28 -14.14 -8.39 0.62
CA LYS A 28 -14.38 -8.99 -0.70
C LYS A 28 -13.55 -8.30 -1.76
N GLU A 29 -12.67 -9.05 -2.41
CA GLU A 29 -11.94 -8.57 -3.58
C GLU A 29 -12.87 -8.48 -4.79
N LYS A 30 -12.92 -7.32 -5.41
CA LYS A 30 -13.68 -7.05 -6.64
C LYS A 30 -12.82 -7.15 -7.88
N HIS A 31 -11.56 -6.73 -7.79
CA HIS A 31 -10.63 -6.66 -8.91
C HIS A 31 -9.18 -6.60 -8.41
N CYS A 32 -8.25 -7.08 -9.24
CA CYS A 32 -6.82 -6.97 -8.98
C CYS A 32 -6.07 -6.81 -10.31
N GLN A 33 -5.21 -5.82 -10.39
CA GLN A 33 -4.40 -5.58 -11.58
C GLN A 33 -3.14 -4.78 -11.26
N ALA A 34 -2.03 -5.18 -11.87
CA ALA A 34 -0.84 -4.32 -11.95
C ALA A 34 -0.98 -3.38 -13.17
N ILE A 35 -0.56 -2.14 -13.02
CA ILE A 35 -0.76 -1.07 -14.00
C ILE A 35 0.57 -0.67 -14.63
N GLU A 36 0.59 -0.58 -15.95
CA GLU A 36 1.71 0.02 -16.67
C GLU A 36 1.66 1.55 -16.54
N THR A 37 2.78 2.13 -16.18
CA THR A 37 2.94 3.58 -16.00
C THR A 37 4.17 4.08 -16.75
N PRO A 38 4.34 5.40 -16.92
CA PRO A 38 5.57 5.95 -17.47
C PRO A 38 6.84 5.61 -16.65
N TYR A 39 6.66 5.15 -15.43
CA TYR A 39 7.74 4.76 -14.52
C TYR A 39 7.94 3.25 -14.42
N GLY A 40 7.29 2.48 -15.31
CA GLY A 40 7.26 1.04 -15.29
C GLY A 40 5.99 0.49 -14.64
N LYS A 41 5.99 -0.79 -14.38
CA LYS A 41 4.83 -1.51 -13.85
C LYS A 41 4.68 -1.31 -12.34
N SER A 42 3.47 -1.03 -11.90
CA SER A 42 3.14 -0.96 -10.47
C SER A 42 3.12 -2.35 -9.84
N ALA A 43 3.14 -2.40 -8.51
CA ALA A 43 2.68 -3.58 -7.79
C ALA A 43 1.20 -3.85 -8.12
N PRO A 44 0.70 -5.09 -7.94
CA PRO A 44 -0.72 -5.35 -8.08
C PRO A 44 -1.56 -4.46 -7.16
N ILE A 45 -2.60 -3.87 -7.73
CA ILE A 45 -3.55 -3.03 -7.02
C ILE A 45 -4.84 -3.81 -6.87
N HIS A 46 -5.23 -4.06 -5.65
CA HIS A 46 -6.44 -4.78 -5.29
C HIS A 46 -7.56 -3.80 -4.95
N HIS A 47 -8.74 -4.02 -5.50
CA HIS A 47 -9.96 -3.31 -5.11
C HIS A 47 -10.76 -4.19 -4.16
N PHE A 48 -10.87 -3.75 -2.92
CA PHE A 48 -11.65 -4.43 -1.88
C PHE A 48 -12.90 -3.66 -1.50
N SER A 49 -13.91 -4.39 -1.04
CA SER A 49 -15.07 -3.85 -0.37
C SER A 49 -15.21 -4.52 1.01
N PHE A 50 -15.27 -3.70 2.04
CA PHE A 50 -15.45 -4.14 3.42
C PHE A 50 -16.50 -3.28 4.11
N LYS A 51 -17.59 -3.88 4.56
CA LYS A 51 -18.71 -3.18 5.21
C LYS A 51 -19.19 -1.95 4.40
N ASN A 52 -19.39 -2.14 3.11
CA ASN A 52 -19.81 -1.09 2.15
C ASN A 52 -18.79 0.04 1.94
N LEU A 53 -17.57 -0.10 2.41
CA LEU A 53 -16.48 0.80 2.11
C LEU A 53 -15.59 0.17 1.02
N ASP A 54 -15.44 0.86 -0.08
CA ASP A 54 -14.51 0.47 -1.14
C ASP A 54 -13.17 1.17 -0.96
N PHE A 55 -12.08 0.42 -1.12
CA PHE A 55 -10.73 0.95 -1.06
C PHE A 55 -9.79 0.15 -1.95
N LEU A 56 -8.69 0.78 -2.34
CA LEU A 56 -7.59 0.09 -3.02
C LEU A 56 -6.53 -0.34 -2.00
N PHE A 57 -5.92 -1.48 -2.25
CA PHE A 57 -4.83 -1.98 -1.43
C PHE A 57 -3.66 -2.39 -2.31
N LEU A 58 -2.45 -2.06 -1.86
CA LEU A 58 -1.22 -2.41 -2.54
C LEU A 58 -0.18 -2.84 -1.50
N SER A 59 0.37 -4.04 -1.67
CA SER A 59 1.50 -4.52 -0.86
C SER A 59 2.81 -4.18 -1.55
N ARG A 60 3.58 -3.24 -1.00
CA ARG A 60 4.76 -2.70 -1.68
C ARG A 60 5.95 -3.65 -1.73
N HIS A 61 6.06 -4.58 -0.79
CA HIS A 61 7.18 -5.52 -0.71
C HIS A 61 6.93 -6.87 -1.39
N GLY A 62 5.77 -7.07 -1.98
CA GLY A 62 5.33 -8.33 -2.58
C GLY A 62 4.06 -8.84 -1.92
N GLU A 63 3.47 -9.88 -2.48
CA GLU A 63 2.16 -10.37 -2.05
C GLU A 63 2.20 -11.69 -1.28
N ASN A 64 3.23 -12.49 -1.50
CA ASN A 64 3.37 -13.81 -0.87
C ASN A 64 4.48 -13.83 0.18
N ASP A 65 5.44 -12.95 0.04
CA ASP A 65 6.61 -12.85 0.91
C ASP A 65 7.19 -11.43 0.85
N TYR A 66 8.34 -11.24 1.47
CA TYR A 66 9.11 -10.00 1.39
C TYR A 66 10.06 -10.05 0.19
N SER A 67 9.52 -10.16 -1.03
CA SER A 67 10.30 -10.35 -2.24
C SER A 67 11.02 -9.09 -2.72
N LEU A 68 10.50 -7.91 -2.38
CA LEU A 68 11.09 -6.62 -2.72
C LEU A 68 11.49 -5.86 -1.45
N THR A 69 12.79 -5.64 -1.28
CA THR A 69 13.27 -4.74 -0.22
C THR A 69 13.05 -3.27 -0.59
N ALA A 70 13.02 -2.40 0.40
CA ALA A 70 12.64 -1.00 0.23
C ALA A 70 13.34 -0.26 -0.94
N PRO A 71 14.67 -0.43 -1.19
CA PRO A 71 15.33 0.27 -2.31
C PRO A 71 14.84 -0.16 -3.69
N PHE A 72 14.24 -1.34 -3.83
CA PHE A 72 13.81 -1.90 -5.10
C PHE A 72 12.31 -1.78 -5.37
N VAL A 73 11.55 -1.23 -4.43
CA VAL A 73 10.12 -0.95 -4.65
C VAL A 73 9.98 0.18 -5.66
N ASN A 74 9.14 -0.02 -6.67
CA ASN A 74 8.86 1.03 -7.66
C ASN A 74 7.81 2.01 -7.13
N TYR A 75 8.21 2.89 -6.23
CA TYR A 75 7.33 3.86 -5.58
C TYR A 75 6.64 4.79 -6.57
N ARG A 76 7.36 5.25 -7.60
CA ARG A 76 6.82 6.17 -8.61
C ARG A 76 5.68 5.53 -9.39
N ALA A 77 5.88 4.29 -9.86
CA ALA A 77 4.83 3.55 -10.57
C ALA A 77 3.62 3.32 -9.67
N ASN A 78 3.84 2.92 -8.41
CA ASN A 78 2.75 2.68 -7.46
C ASN A 78 1.89 3.92 -7.23
N ILE A 79 2.50 5.06 -6.91
CA ILE A 79 1.78 6.31 -6.67
C ILE A 79 1.09 6.82 -7.94
N HIS A 80 1.76 6.73 -9.08
CA HIS A 80 1.19 7.13 -10.37
C HIS A 80 -0.07 6.31 -10.70
N ALA A 81 0.00 4.99 -10.53
CA ALA A 81 -1.12 4.10 -10.77
C ALA A 81 -2.31 4.40 -9.85
N LEU A 82 -2.08 4.63 -8.56
CA LEU A 82 -3.13 5.01 -7.62
C LEU A 82 -3.80 6.33 -8.02
N LYS A 83 -3.00 7.31 -8.44
CA LYS A 83 -3.53 8.59 -8.92
C LYS A 83 -4.41 8.42 -10.17
N GLN A 84 -4.02 7.57 -11.10
CA GLN A 84 -4.84 7.26 -12.29
C GLN A 84 -6.20 6.65 -11.93
N HIS A 85 -6.31 6.00 -10.78
CA HIS A 85 -7.57 5.42 -10.28
C HIS A 85 -8.39 6.37 -9.42
N GLY A 86 -8.05 7.65 -9.41
CA GLY A 86 -8.79 8.67 -8.69
C GLY A 86 -8.57 8.67 -7.18
N VAL A 87 -7.48 8.07 -6.70
CA VAL A 87 -7.13 8.10 -5.28
C VAL A 87 -6.78 9.51 -4.85
N GLU A 88 -7.46 9.99 -3.82
CA GLU A 88 -7.26 11.31 -3.20
C GLU A 88 -6.52 11.22 -1.87
N ARG A 89 -6.62 10.08 -1.18
CA ARG A 89 -6.04 9.87 0.14
C ARG A 89 -5.36 8.51 0.21
N VAL A 90 -4.16 8.52 0.77
CA VAL A 90 -3.37 7.30 0.97
C VAL A 90 -3.11 7.12 2.46
N ILE A 91 -3.39 5.92 2.94
CA ILE A 91 -2.95 5.46 4.26
C ILE A 91 -1.75 4.55 4.04
N ALA A 92 -0.57 4.98 4.44
CA ALA A 92 0.63 4.17 4.38
C ALA A 92 0.83 3.48 5.74
N TRP A 93 0.88 2.15 5.71
CA TRP A 93 1.08 1.35 6.91
C TRP A 93 2.45 0.69 6.87
N SER A 94 3.17 0.82 7.97
CA SER A 94 4.52 0.28 8.14
C SER A 94 4.73 -0.22 9.57
N GLY A 95 5.65 -1.16 9.72
CA GLY A 95 6.10 -1.64 11.02
C GLY A 95 7.54 -1.19 11.32
N PRO A 96 7.75 0.06 11.72
CA PRO A 96 9.08 0.56 12.03
C PRO A 96 9.60 0.03 13.36
N GLY A 97 10.93 0.01 13.50
CA GLY A 97 11.58 -0.26 14.79
C GLY A 97 11.36 0.89 15.77
N ILE A 98 11.18 0.55 17.03
CA ILE A 98 10.97 1.53 18.11
C ILE A 98 12.34 2.06 18.57
N ILE A 99 12.50 3.38 18.56
CA ILE A 99 13.66 4.06 19.16
C ILE A 99 13.24 4.72 20.47
N ASN A 100 12.09 5.39 20.49
CA ASN A 100 11.58 6.07 21.69
C ASN A 100 10.97 5.05 22.64
N THR A 101 11.53 4.95 23.86
CA THR A 101 11.13 3.99 24.89
C THR A 101 9.74 4.25 25.52
N LEU A 102 9.12 5.38 25.22
CA LEU A 102 7.73 5.64 25.61
C LEU A 102 6.72 4.78 24.84
N PHE A 103 7.13 4.26 23.66
CA PHE A 103 6.30 3.35 22.86
C PHE A 103 6.65 1.90 23.16
N LYS A 104 5.69 1.02 22.92
CA LYS A 104 5.86 -0.43 23.04
C LYS A 104 5.33 -1.11 21.77
N PRO A 105 5.76 -2.36 21.49
CA PRO A 105 5.21 -3.12 20.37
C PRO A 105 3.69 -3.21 20.43
N GLY A 106 3.04 -2.97 19.29
CA GLY A 106 1.57 -2.94 19.18
C GLY A 106 0.97 -1.53 19.28
N ASP A 107 1.73 -0.52 19.67
CA ASP A 107 1.24 0.85 19.66
C ASP A 107 1.08 1.35 18.22
N PHE A 108 0.01 2.11 17.97
CA PHE A 108 -0.19 2.83 16.73
C PHE A 108 0.30 4.26 16.87
N VAL A 109 1.14 4.67 15.94
CA VAL A 109 1.69 6.04 15.93
C VAL A 109 1.39 6.69 14.58
N VAL A 110 0.78 7.87 14.62
CA VAL A 110 0.57 8.70 13.43
C VAL A 110 1.56 9.86 13.48
N PRO A 111 2.63 9.83 12.67
CA PRO A 111 3.60 10.93 12.66
C PRO A 111 2.97 12.19 12.06
N HIS A 112 3.35 13.35 12.56
CA HIS A 112 2.90 14.63 12.02
C HIS A 112 3.87 15.19 10.96
N ASP A 113 5.09 14.65 10.88
CA ASP A 113 6.09 15.03 9.92
C ASP A 113 7.14 13.92 9.76
N ILE A 114 7.95 14.00 8.71
CA ILE A 114 9.05 13.07 8.45
C ILE A 114 10.29 13.83 7.98
N ILE A 115 11.45 13.23 8.23
CA ILE A 115 12.71 13.65 7.62
C ILE A 115 13.12 12.55 6.64
N ASP A 116 13.26 12.91 5.37
CA ASP A 116 13.68 11.96 4.35
C ASP A 116 15.21 11.99 4.22
N GLU A 117 15.84 10.93 4.68
CA GLU A 117 17.28 10.72 4.56
C GLU A 117 17.64 9.66 3.51
N THR A 118 16.70 9.27 2.64
CA THR A 118 16.97 8.32 1.56
C THR A 118 17.98 8.90 0.57
N LYS A 119 18.81 8.01 0.02
CA LYS A 119 19.94 8.40 -0.85
C LYS A 119 19.81 7.81 -2.26
N ASN A 120 18.61 7.61 -2.70
CA ASN A 120 18.35 7.05 -4.04
C ASN A 120 18.03 8.13 -5.05
#